data_841f3b51dd216db6e3bdd0ffc2f66175
#
_entry.id   841f3b51dd216db6e3bdd0ffc2f66175
#
_cell.length_a   1.000
_cell.length_b   1.000
_cell.length_c   1.000
_cell.angle_alpha   90.00
_cell.angle_beta   90.00
_cell.angle_gamma   90.00
#
_symmetry.space_group_name_H-M   'P 1'
#
loop_
_entity.id
_entity.type
_entity.pdbx_description
1 polymer ?
#
loop_
_entity_poly.entity_id
_entity_poly.type
_entity_poly.pdbx_seq_one_letter_code
_entity_poly.pdbx_strand_id
1 'polypeptide(L)'
;MAMEHTQSANAPARPKREGGRGGRGEGGGDRRGRGRGRTGKRDERAPREFEQKILDLARVTRVTAGGKRMSFRCALVIGDKKGRVGFGVAKGGDVQIAIEKAYKQAKKHVLTVALTGGTISHPVWVKYGSALILVKPAPKGTGLKCGGAVRMILEFAGVPNAVSKIVNSSNKINIAKATLEALKQLRPREEKVPATKAVEVLDPQPVADNI
;
A
#
# COMPACT_ATOMS: atom_id res chain seq x y z
N MET A 1 48.09 9.22 50.36
CA MET A 1 48.79 8.24 49.52
C MET A 1 48.23 8.31 48.14
N ALA A 2 49.05 8.82 47.33
CA ALA A 2 49.48 8.54 45.96
C ALA A 2 48.38 8.65 44.89
N MET A 3 48.53 9.73 44.14
CA MET A 3 47.99 9.99 42.80
C MET A 3 48.73 9.14 41.79
N GLU A 4 48.06 8.57 40.85
CA GLU A 4 48.68 8.16 39.56
C GLU A 4 47.91 8.74 38.38
N HIS A 5 48.57 9.64 37.70
CA HIS A 5 48.30 10.17 36.40
C HIS A 5 48.63 9.09 35.36
N THR A 6 47.67 8.75 34.48
CA THR A 6 48.00 8.06 33.22
C THR A 6 47.72 8.95 32.03
N GLN A 7 48.75 9.07 31.23
CA GLN A 7 48.98 9.96 30.11
C GLN A 7 48.11 9.69 28.89
N SER A 8 47.74 10.78 28.23
CA SER A 8 47.09 10.82 26.92
C SER A 8 48.01 10.23 25.82
N ALA A 9 47.50 9.27 25.08
CA ALA A 9 48.14 8.76 23.89
C ALA A 9 47.83 9.61 22.67
N ASN A 10 48.88 10.10 22.08
CA ASN A 10 49.05 10.94 20.91
C ASN A 10 48.54 10.23 19.64
N ALA A 11 47.64 10.87 18.88
CA ALA A 11 47.20 10.40 17.56
C ALA A 11 48.09 10.98 16.46
N PRO A 12 48.53 10.20 15.46
CA PRO A 12 49.42 10.68 14.40
C PRO A 12 48.72 11.60 13.41
N ALA A 13 49.43 12.68 13.06
CA ALA A 13 49.03 13.70 12.10
C ALA A 13 48.98 13.15 10.66
N ARG A 14 47.92 13.51 9.90
CA ARG A 14 47.80 13.19 8.46
C ARG A 14 48.70 14.11 7.65
N PRO A 15 49.42 13.58 6.62
CA PRO A 15 50.30 14.36 5.75
C PRO A 15 49.49 15.31 4.85
N LYS A 16 49.96 16.54 4.75
CA LYS A 16 49.53 17.58 3.80
C LYS A 16 49.98 17.16 2.39
N ARG A 17 49.03 17.10 1.45
CA ARG A 17 49.35 16.99 0.01
C ARG A 17 49.69 18.39 -0.51
N GLU A 18 50.91 18.57 -0.89
CA GLU A 18 51.40 19.73 -1.60
C GLU A 18 50.90 19.78 -3.05
N GLY A 19 50.65 21.03 -3.50
CA GLY A 19 50.13 21.33 -4.80
C GLY A 19 51.12 21.11 -5.94
N GLY A 20 50.68 20.44 -6.98
CA GLY A 20 51.32 20.41 -8.28
C GLY A 20 50.72 21.49 -9.20
N ARG A 21 51.47 22.57 -9.41
CA ARG A 21 51.27 23.51 -10.53
C ARG A 21 51.89 22.90 -11.77
N GLY A 22 51.20 22.99 -12.92
CA GLY A 22 51.88 22.83 -14.20
C GLY A 22 50.95 22.32 -15.31
N GLY A 23 50.78 23.12 -16.35
CA GLY A 23 50.34 22.64 -17.64
C GLY A 23 49.30 23.52 -18.35
N ARG A 24 49.76 24.65 -18.90
CA ARG A 24 49.07 25.32 -20.04
C ARG A 24 49.12 24.39 -21.24
N GLY A 25 47.95 24.02 -21.78
CA GLY A 25 47.80 23.36 -23.07
C GLY A 25 46.69 24.09 -23.83
N GLU A 26 47.11 25.03 -24.72
CA GLU A 26 46.25 25.52 -25.78
C GLU A 26 45.95 24.40 -26.75
N GLY A 27 44.68 24.13 -27.01
CA GLY A 27 44.24 23.18 -28.02
C GLY A 27 42.78 23.44 -28.33
N GLY A 28 42.54 24.27 -29.38
CA GLY A 28 41.23 24.52 -29.94
C GLY A 28 40.57 23.24 -30.41
N GLY A 29 39.35 23.05 -30.03
CA GLY A 29 38.49 21.94 -30.44
C GLY A 29 37.04 22.34 -30.32
N ASP A 30 36.54 22.89 -31.39
CA ASP A 30 35.13 23.20 -31.66
C ASP A 30 34.25 21.94 -31.46
N ARG A 31 33.76 21.72 -30.22
CA ARG A 31 32.77 20.70 -29.93
C ARG A 31 31.41 21.39 -29.86
N ARG A 32 30.82 21.56 -31.03
CA ARG A 32 29.40 21.84 -31.19
C ARG A 32 28.61 20.89 -30.30
N GLY A 33 28.26 21.35 -29.12
CA GLY A 33 27.36 20.66 -28.19
C GLY A 33 26.01 20.47 -28.88
N ARG A 34 25.77 19.24 -29.35
CA ARG A 34 24.41 18.76 -29.62
C ARG A 34 23.65 18.77 -28.30
N GLY A 35 23.08 19.92 -27.99
CA GLY A 35 22.00 20.00 -27.03
C GLY A 35 20.87 19.08 -27.50
N ARG A 36 20.87 17.82 -27.05
CA ARG A 36 19.68 17.00 -27.07
C ARG A 36 18.65 17.70 -26.18
N GLY A 37 17.88 18.57 -26.82
CA GLY A 37 16.62 19.03 -26.25
C GLY A 37 15.84 17.79 -25.86
N ARG A 38 15.89 17.44 -24.58
CA ARG A 38 14.91 16.62 -23.95
C ARG A 38 13.60 17.43 -24.00
N THR A 39 12.97 17.42 -25.17
CA THR A 39 11.55 17.71 -25.25
C THR A 39 10.91 16.72 -24.33
N GLY A 40 10.59 17.19 -23.13
CA GLY A 40 9.78 16.45 -22.19
C GLY A 40 8.49 16.12 -22.93
N LYS A 41 8.41 14.93 -23.53
CA LYS A 41 7.14 14.31 -23.79
C LYS A 41 6.41 14.42 -22.47
N ARG A 42 5.42 15.32 -22.40
CA ARG A 42 4.35 15.18 -21.44
C ARG A 42 3.84 13.78 -21.72
N ASP A 43 4.26 12.82 -20.89
CA ASP A 43 3.66 11.51 -20.86
C ASP A 43 2.17 11.77 -20.70
N GLU A 44 1.44 11.67 -21.79
CA GLU A 44 -0.01 11.52 -21.75
C GLU A 44 -0.21 10.35 -20.84
N ARG A 45 -0.59 10.66 -19.57
CA ARG A 45 -0.72 9.67 -18.53
C ARG A 45 -1.81 8.72 -19.02
N ALA A 46 -1.39 7.53 -19.45
CA ALA A 46 -2.32 6.47 -19.80
C ALA A 46 -3.42 6.41 -18.73
N PRO A 47 -4.68 6.21 -19.11
CA PRO A 47 -5.79 6.19 -18.15
C PRO A 47 -5.42 5.26 -17.00
N ARG A 48 -5.50 5.78 -15.79
CA ARG A 48 -5.11 5.01 -14.60
C ARG A 48 -6.12 3.90 -14.40
N GLU A 49 -5.69 2.66 -14.48
CA GLU A 49 -6.50 1.46 -14.25
C GLU A 49 -7.09 1.42 -12.83
N PHE A 50 -6.46 2.10 -11.87
CA PHE A 50 -6.85 2.10 -10.47
C PHE A 50 -7.12 3.52 -10.00
N GLU A 51 -8.22 3.71 -9.32
CA GLU A 51 -8.45 4.91 -8.51
C GLU A 51 -7.48 4.94 -7.35
N GLN A 52 -7.11 6.13 -6.88
CA GLN A 52 -6.17 6.31 -5.77
C GLN A 52 -6.72 7.28 -4.73
N LYS A 53 -6.45 6.99 -3.44
CA LYS A 53 -6.78 7.87 -2.32
C LYS A 53 -5.64 7.89 -1.31
N ILE A 54 -5.28 9.07 -0.86
CA ILE A 54 -4.26 9.25 0.16
C ILE A 54 -4.89 8.94 1.52
N LEU A 55 -4.29 8.01 2.24
CA LEU A 55 -4.69 7.62 3.59
C LEU A 55 -4.04 8.52 4.64
N ASP A 56 -2.75 8.82 4.45
CA ASP A 56 -1.96 9.64 5.35
C ASP A 56 -0.84 10.34 4.60
N LEU A 57 -0.66 11.62 4.91
CA LEU A 57 0.45 12.43 4.39
C LEU A 57 1.12 13.11 5.58
N ALA A 58 2.40 12.83 5.77
CA ALA A 58 3.17 13.38 6.88
C ALA A 58 4.52 13.91 6.41
N ARG A 59 4.93 15.06 6.93
CA ARG A 59 6.30 15.55 6.79
C ARG A 59 7.19 14.86 7.83
N VAL A 60 8.14 14.08 7.37
CA VAL A 60 9.08 13.33 8.21
C VAL A 60 10.46 13.97 8.16
N THR A 61 11.18 13.94 9.27
CA THR A 61 12.45 14.61 9.41
C THR A 61 13.54 13.61 9.78
N ARG A 62 14.70 13.75 9.15
CA ARG A 62 15.95 13.10 9.57
C ARG A 62 16.84 14.19 10.18
N VAL A 63 17.22 14.01 11.42
CA VAL A 63 18.14 14.91 12.11
C VAL A 63 19.58 14.47 11.82
N THR A 64 20.45 15.41 11.47
CA THR A 64 21.87 15.22 11.20
C THR A 64 22.67 16.26 11.99
N ALA A 65 23.99 16.13 12.09
CA ALA A 65 24.86 17.09 12.79
C ALA A 65 24.67 18.54 12.25
N GLY A 66 24.47 18.71 10.93
CA GLY A 66 24.29 20.02 10.29
C GLY A 66 22.82 20.50 10.23
N GLY A 67 21.87 19.85 10.91
CA GLY A 67 20.47 20.26 10.95
C GLY A 67 19.47 19.17 10.58
N LYS A 68 18.27 19.61 10.14
CA LYS A 68 17.14 18.72 9.87
C LYS A 68 16.90 18.57 8.36
N ARG A 69 16.91 17.34 7.84
CA ARG A 69 16.51 17.01 6.47
C ARG A 69 15.06 16.55 6.46
N MET A 70 14.20 17.26 5.74
CA MET A 70 12.76 16.99 5.67
C MET A 70 12.41 16.23 4.41
N SER A 71 11.40 15.36 4.50
CA SER A 71 10.81 14.62 3.38
C SER A 71 9.32 14.39 3.63
N PHE A 72 8.55 14.15 2.57
CA PHE A 72 7.14 13.82 2.69
C PHE A 72 6.96 12.30 2.62
N ARG A 73 6.22 11.74 3.59
CA ARG A 73 5.79 10.35 3.59
C ARG A 73 4.33 10.30 3.16
N CYS A 74 4.03 9.58 2.10
CA CYS A 74 2.69 9.34 1.63
C CYS A 74 2.32 7.87 1.82
N ALA A 75 1.18 7.62 2.44
CA ALA A 75 0.50 6.33 2.49
C ALA A 75 -0.73 6.41 1.58
N LEU A 76 -0.81 5.53 0.59
CA LEU A 76 -1.77 5.58 -0.50
C LEU A 76 -2.44 4.22 -0.68
N VAL A 77 -3.76 4.24 -0.90
CA VAL A 77 -4.57 3.09 -1.27
C VAL A 77 -4.95 3.23 -2.74
N ILE A 78 -4.90 2.13 -3.48
CA ILE A 78 -5.41 2.01 -4.85
C ILE A 78 -6.43 0.90 -4.91
N GLY A 79 -7.40 1.01 -5.81
CA GLY A 79 -8.37 -0.05 -6.05
C GLY A 79 -9.19 0.22 -7.30
N ASP A 80 -9.87 -0.80 -7.77
CA ASP A 80 -10.76 -0.74 -8.94
C ASP A 80 -12.25 -0.86 -8.57
N LYS A 81 -12.57 -0.99 -7.28
CA LYS A 81 -13.92 -1.27 -6.76
C LYS A 81 -14.53 -2.58 -7.28
N LYS A 82 -13.71 -3.45 -7.87
CA LYS A 82 -14.10 -4.76 -8.43
C LYS A 82 -13.41 -5.94 -7.72
N GLY A 83 -12.99 -5.75 -6.48
CA GLY A 83 -12.31 -6.77 -5.69
C GLY A 83 -10.79 -6.64 -5.66
N ARG A 84 -10.18 -5.70 -6.40
CA ARG A 84 -8.72 -5.51 -6.36
C ARG A 84 -8.36 -4.27 -5.55
N VAL A 85 -7.50 -4.43 -4.57
CA VAL A 85 -7.03 -3.34 -3.70
C VAL A 85 -5.53 -3.47 -3.45
N GLY A 86 -4.83 -2.34 -3.42
CA GLY A 86 -3.41 -2.28 -3.12
C GLY A 86 -3.08 -1.15 -2.16
N PHE A 87 -2.00 -1.30 -1.41
CA PHE A 87 -1.51 -0.29 -0.48
C PHE A 87 -0.02 -0.07 -0.65
N GLY A 88 0.38 1.19 -0.65
CA GLY A 88 1.78 1.58 -0.76
C GLY A 88 2.15 2.73 0.16
N VAL A 89 3.38 2.71 0.67
CA VAL A 89 3.94 3.77 1.51
C VAL A 89 5.29 4.16 0.96
N ALA A 90 5.46 5.43 0.60
CA ALA A 90 6.74 5.91 0.09
C ALA A 90 7.11 7.29 0.64
N LYS A 91 8.40 7.61 0.53
CA LYS A 91 8.96 8.93 0.87
C LYS A 91 9.48 9.63 -0.38
N GLY A 92 9.32 10.95 -0.44
CA GLY A 92 9.85 11.80 -1.49
C GLY A 92 10.32 13.16 -0.95
N GLY A 93 11.13 13.85 -1.72
CA GLY A 93 11.49 15.25 -1.44
C GLY A 93 10.30 16.19 -1.61
N ASP A 94 9.42 15.85 -2.52
CA ASP A 94 8.16 16.55 -2.80
C ASP A 94 6.97 15.59 -2.66
N VAL A 95 5.77 16.16 -2.42
CA VAL A 95 4.53 15.42 -2.23
C VAL A 95 4.17 14.62 -3.49
N GLN A 96 4.29 15.22 -4.67
CA GLN A 96 3.97 14.54 -5.93
C GLN A 96 4.87 13.32 -6.17
N ILE A 97 6.17 13.47 -5.94
CA ILE A 97 7.13 12.37 -6.05
C ILE A 97 6.82 11.25 -5.03
N ALA A 98 6.40 11.61 -3.82
CA ALA A 98 6.02 10.64 -2.80
C ALA A 98 4.77 9.85 -3.22
N ILE A 99 3.76 10.52 -3.80
CA ILE A 99 2.52 9.90 -4.31
C ILE A 99 2.83 8.94 -5.45
N GLU A 100 3.63 9.35 -6.44
CA GLU A 100 3.98 8.49 -7.58
C GLU A 100 4.76 7.23 -7.15
N LYS A 101 5.69 7.39 -6.22
CA LYS A 101 6.42 6.25 -5.65
C LYS A 101 5.49 5.31 -4.87
N ALA A 102 4.59 5.88 -4.05
CA ALA A 102 3.60 5.09 -3.30
C ALA A 102 2.64 4.35 -4.23
N TYR A 103 2.19 4.99 -5.33
CA TYR A 103 1.36 4.36 -6.35
C TYR A 103 2.07 3.17 -7.03
N LYS A 104 3.32 3.35 -7.46
CA LYS A 104 4.14 2.27 -8.04
C LYS A 104 4.32 1.11 -7.07
N GLN A 105 4.50 1.40 -5.78
CA GLN A 105 4.62 0.39 -4.74
C GLN A 105 3.28 -0.33 -4.50
N ALA A 106 2.17 0.41 -4.43
CA ALA A 106 0.84 -0.16 -4.27
C ALA A 106 0.46 -1.09 -5.44
N LYS A 107 0.81 -0.71 -6.69
CA LYS A 107 0.58 -1.55 -7.88
C LYS A 107 1.33 -2.89 -7.83
N LYS A 108 2.49 -2.96 -7.15
CA LYS A 108 3.23 -4.22 -6.96
C LYS A 108 2.58 -5.16 -5.93
N HIS A 109 1.77 -4.61 -5.03
CA HIS A 109 1.16 -5.34 -3.91
C HIS A 109 -0.38 -5.29 -4.00
N VAL A 110 -0.91 -5.49 -5.20
CA VAL A 110 -2.35 -5.60 -5.39
C VAL A 110 -2.82 -6.97 -4.90
N LEU A 111 -3.90 -6.96 -4.12
CA LEU A 111 -4.58 -8.13 -3.59
C LEU A 111 -5.95 -8.25 -4.26
N THR A 112 -6.33 -9.45 -4.65
CA THR A 112 -7.69 -9.78 -5.08
C THR A 112 -8.46 -10.33 -3.88
N VAL A 113 -9.60 -9.73 -3.59
CA VAL A 113 -10.46 -10.07 -2.45
C VAL A 113 -11.61 -10.95 -2.92
N ALA A 114 -11.85 -12.05 -2.21
CA ALA A 114 -13.00 -12.90 -2.45
C ALA A 114 -14.27 -12.25 -1.85
N LEU A 115 -15.12 -11.69 -2.71
CA LEU A 115 -16.39 -11.10 -2.31
C LEU A 115 -17.53 -12.09 -2.51
N THR A 116 -18.44 -12.20 -1.55
CA THR A 116 -19.60 -13.07 -1.62
C THR A 116 -20.87 -12.24 -1.41
N GLY A 117 -21.71 -12.11 -2.44
CA GLY A 117 -23.00 -11.42 -2.33
C GLY A 117 -22.94 -9.94 -1.93
N GLY A 118 -21.81 -9.24 -2.19
CA GLY A 118 -21.63 -7.84 -1.81
C GLY A 118 -21.22 -7.63 -0.34
N THR A 119 -20.73 -8.68 0.34
CA THR A 119 -20.21 -8.62 1.70
C THR A 119 -19.01 -9.52 1.85
N ILE A 120 -18.49 -9.64 3.05
CA ILE A 120 -17.37 -10.49 3.43
C ILE A 120 -17.91 -11.88 3.81
N SER A 121 -17.19 -12.95 3.47
CA SER A 121 -17.62 -14.34 3.69
C SER A 121 -17.80 -14.71 5.16
N HIS A 122 -16.88 -14.29 6.04
CA HIS A 122 -16.87 -14.66 7.46
C HIS A 122 -16.21 -13.55 8.31
N PRO A 123 -16.46 -13.53 9.63
CA PRO A 123 -15.79 -12.59 10.52
C PRO A 123 -14.31 -12.96 10.67
N VAL A 124 -13.45 -11.94 10.65
CA VAL A 124 -11.98 -12.13 10.75
C VAL A 124 -11.43 -11.20 11.82
N TRP A 125 -10.55 -11.75 12.67
CA TRP A 125 -9.72 -11.02 13.62
C TRP A 125 -8.28 -11.05 13.17
N VAL A 126 -7.67 -9.89 13.00
CA VAL A 126 -6.26 -9.80 12.59
C VAL A 126 -5.52 -8.77 13.41
N LYS A 127 -4.31 -9.15 13.81
CA LYS A 127 -3.35 -8.28 14.47
C LYS A 127 -2.15 -8.06 13.54
N TYR A 128 -1.81 -6.81 13.28
CA TYR A 128 -0.59 -6.43 12.57
C TYR A 128 0.17 -5.38 13.38
N GLY A 129 1.33 -5.74 13.92
CA GLY A 129 2.05 -4.90 14.86
C GLY A 129 1.19 -4.55 16.08
N SER A 130 0.94 -3.25 16.29
CA SER A 130 0.07 -2.76 17.38
C SER A 130 -1.41 -2.66 16.98
N ALA A 131 -1.77 -2.83 15.71
CA ALA A 131 -3.15 -2.71 15.25
C ALA A 131 -3.88 -4.04 15.31
N LEU A 132 -4.97 -4.08 16.05
CA LEU A 132 -5.92 -5.20 16.10
C LEU A 132 -7.23 -4.75 15.46
N ILE A 133 -7.69 -5.50 14.46
CA ILE A 133 -8.89 -5.18 13.69
C ILE A 133 -9.82 -6.38 13.68
N LEU A 134 -11.10 -6.09 13.90
CA LEU A 134 -12.20 -7.01 13.69
C LEU A 134 -12.96 -6.55 12.45
N VAL A 135 -13.20 -7.44 11.51
CA VAL A 135 -14.08 -7.22 10.36
C VAL A 135 -15.16 -8.29 10.35
N LYS A 136 -16.42 -7.87 10.20
CA LYS A 136 -17.59 -8.76 10.18
C LYS A 136 -18.44 -8.53 8.94
N PRO A 137 -19.06 -9.56 8.38
CA PRO A 137 -20.04 -9.39 7.32
C PRO A 137 -21.26 -8.63 7.84
N ALA A 138 -21.95 -7.93 6.93
CA ALA A 138 -23.16 -7.21 7.24
C ALA A 138 -24.24 -7.52 6.19
N PRO A 139 -25.53 -7.48 6.57
CA PRO A 139 -26.63 -7.66 5.62
C PRO A 139 -26.67 -6.54 4.59
N LYS A 140 -27.27 -6.81 3.43
CA LYS A 140 -27.46 -5.84 2.37
C LYS A 140 -28.19 -4.60 2.90
N GLY A 141 -27.72 -3.41 2.52
CA GLY A 141 -28.28 -2.14 2.96
C GLY A 141 -27.66 -1.53 4.23
N THR A 142 -26.79 -2.26 4.95
CA THR A 142 -26.11 -1.73 6.13
C THR A 142 -25.05 -0.67 5.77
N GLY A 143 -24.45 -0.79 4.59
CA GLY A 143 -23.31 0.04 4.17
C GLY A 143 -22.02 -0.27 4.93
N LEU A 144 -21.04 0.60 4.81
CA LEU A 144 -19.75 0.47 5.50
C LEU A 144 -19.78 1.19 6.86
N LYS A 145 -19.86 0.42 7.95
CA LYS A 145 -19.70 0.93 9.32
C LYS A 145 -18.31 0.62 9.84
N CYS A 146 -17.33 1.45 9.47
CA CYS A 146 -15.91 1.17 9.67
C CYS A 146 -15.13 2.42 10.04
N GLY A 147 -14.01 2.24 10.77
CA GLY A 147 -13.03 3.31 11.01
C GLY A 147 -12.43 3.83 9.70
N GLY A 148 -12.00 5.11 9.66
CA GLY A 148 -11.64 5.82 8.43
C GLY A 148 -10.64 5.10 7.53
N ALA A 149 -9.56 4.53 8.09
CA ALA A 149 -8.57 3.81 7.31
C ALA A 149 -9.11 2.49 6.72
N VAL A 150 -9.85 1.73 7.52
CA VAL A 150 -10.50 0.47 7.09
C VAL A 150 -11.56 0.75 6.05
N ARG A 151 -12.38 1.80 6.28
CA ARG A 151 -13.45 2.19 5.34
C ARG A 151 -12.89 2.48 3.95
N MET A 152 -11.82 3.27 3.86
CA MET A 152 -11.20 3.58 2.57
C MET A 152 -10.73 2.31 1.84
N ILE A 153 -10.14 1.36 2.53
CA ILE A 153 -9.65 0.13 1.90
C ILE A 153 -10.82 -0.75 1.42
N LEU A 154 -11.89 -0.89 2.23
CA LEU A 154 -13.07 -1.66 1.85
C LEU A 154 -13.85 -1.01 0.70
N GLU A 155 -13.93 0.33 0.67
CA GLU A 155 -14.52 1.09 -0.43
C GLU A 155 -13.78 0.85 -1.74
N PHE A 156 -12.44 0.90 -1.72
CA PHE A 156 -11.60 0.65 -2.90
C PHE A 156 -11.52 -0.83 -3.29
N ALA A 157 -11.75 -1.73 -2.35
CA ALA A 157 -11.94 -3.16 -2.63
C ALA A 157 -13.31 -3.47 -3.26
N GLY A 158 -14.27 -2.54 -3.18
CA GLY A 158 -15.61 -2.75 -3.72
C GLY A 158 -16.54 -3.55 -2.80
N VAL A 159 -16.30 -3.52 -1.48
CA VAL A 159 -17.21 -4.12 -0.49
C VAL A 159 -18.26 -3.11 -0.11
N PRO A 160 -19.54 -3.28 -0.45
CA PRO A 160 -20.58 -2.31 -0.11
C PRO A 160 -21.07 -2.44 1.34
N ASN A 161 -21.06 -3.65 1.92
CA ASN A 161 -21.62 -3.89 3.24
C ASN A 161 -20.64 -4.62 4.14
N ALA A 162 -20.15 -3.93 5.18
CA ALA A 162 -19.27 -4.53 6.19
C ALA A 162 -19.26 -3.68 7.46
N VAL A 163 -19.04 -4.35 8.59
CA VAL A 163 -18.84 -3.70 9.89
C VAL A 163 -17.44 -4.00 10.36
N SER A 164 -16.71 -3.00 10.81
CA SER A 164 -15.38 -3.20 11.40
C SER A 164 -15.16 -2.38 12.66
N LYS A 165 -14.31 -2.90 13.54
CA LYS A 165 -13.85 -2.17 14.72
C LYS A 165 -12.32 -2.23 14.79
N ILE A 166 -11.71 -1.07 14.96
CA ILE A 166 -10.29 -0.93 15.31
C ILE A 166 -10.22 -0.95 16.83
N VAL A 167 -9.55 -1.94 17.40
CA VAL A 167 -9.55 -2.18 18.85
C VAL A 167 -8.41 -1.42 19.52
N ASN A 168 -7.21 -1.43 18.89
CA ASN A 168 -5.98 -1.05 19.60
C ASN A 168 -5.06 -0.25 18.70
N SER A 169 -5.09 0.77 18.21
CA SER A 169 -4.09 1.59 17.50
C SER A 169 -4.72 2.73 16.72
N SER A 170 -4.10 3.89 16.76
CA SER A 170 -4.44 5.04 15.92
C SER A 170 -3.55 5.15 14.67
N ASN A 171 -2.52 4.31 14.53
CA ASN A 171 -1.59 4.36 13.40
C ASN A 171 -2.25 3.85 12.10
N LYS A 172 -2.60 4.78 11.22
CA LYS A 172 -3.28 4.51 9.95
C LYS A 172 -2.53 3.51 9.07
N ILE A 173 -1.20 3.49 9.08
CA ILE A 173 -0.37 2.58 8.27
C ILE A 173 -0.51 1.15 8.78
N ASN A 174 -0.44 0.93 10.10
CA ASN A 174 -0.59 -0.39 10.68
C ASN A 174 -2.02 -0.89 10.50
N ILE A 175 -3.01 -0.03 10.68
CA ILE A 175 -4.43 -0.34 10.42
C ILE A 175 -4.61 -0.78 8.96
N ALA A 176 -4.05 -0.04 7.99
CA ALA A 176 -4.15 -0.40 6.58
C ALA A 176 -3.54 -1.77 6.28
N LYS A 177 -2.35 -2.06 6.81
CA LYS A 177 -1.72 -3.37 6.64
C LYS A 177 -2.52 -4.50 7.29
N ALA A 178 -3.01 -4.29 8.51
CA ALA A 178 -3.87 -5.26 9.20
C ALA A 178 -5.16 -5.53 8.41
N THR A 179 -5.76 -4.49 7.80
CA THR A 179 -6.96 -4.66 6.95
C THR A 179 -6.65 -5.51 5.72
N LEU A 180 -5.53 -5.27 5.04
CA LEU A 180 -5.12 -6.10 3.89
C LEU A 180 -4.85 -7.54 4.30
N GLU A 181 -4.26 -7.76 5.46
CA GLU A 181 -4.03 -9.09 6.01
C GLU A 181 -5.36 -9.79 6.33
N ALA A 182 -6.33 -9.05 6.87
CA ALA A 182 -7.70 -9.56 7.08
C ALA A 182 -8.35 -9.96 5.74
N LEU A 183 -8.21 -9.13 4.71
CA LEU A 183 -8.75 -9.44 3.38
C LEU A 183 -8.07 -10.64 2.71
N LYS A 184 -6.78 -10.90 2.99
CA LYS A 184 -6.06 -12.10 2.51
C LYS A 184 -6.56 -13.39 3.15
N GLN A 185 -7.03 -13.32 4.40
CA GLN A 185 -7.53 -14.49 5.13
C GLN A 185 -8.96 -14.86 4.73
N LEU A 186 -9.63 -14.02 3.94
CA LEU A 186 -10.98 -14.31 3.46
C LEU A 186 -10.93 -15.50 2.49
N ARG A 187 -11.71 -16.51 2.80
CA ARG A 187 -11.95 -17.67 1.93
C ARG A 187 -13.25 -17.46 1.17
N PRO A 188 -13.32 -17.80 -0.12
CA PRO A 188 -14.60 -17.82 -0.83
C PRO A 188 -15.55 -18.74 -0.07
N ARG A 189 -16.76 -18.30 0.19
CA ARG A 189 -17.81 -19.15 0.71
C ARG A 189 -18.26 -20.05 -0.42
N GLU A 190 -18.06 -21.35 -0.29
CA GLU A 190 -18.75 -22.31 -1.15
C GLU A 190 -20.25 -22.07 -0.98
N GLU A 191 -20.93 -21.66 -2.03
CA GLU A 191 -22.38 -21.62 -2.02
C GLU A 191 -22.85 -23.05 -1.83
N LYS A 192 -23.34 -23.37 -0.62
CA LYS A 192 -24.11 -24.58 -0.41
C LYS A 192 -25.32 -24.44 -1.32
N VAL A 193 -25.29 -25.09 -2.48
CA VAL A 193 -26.44 -25.24 -3.34
C VAL A 193 -27.55 -25.80 -2.43
N PRO A 194 -28.67 -25.08 -2.26
CA PRO A 194 -29.74 -25.63 -1.43
C PRO A 194 -30.16 -26.93 -2.09
N ALA A 195 -30.11 -28.01 -1.32
CA ALA A 195 -30.48 -29.36 -1.74
C ALA A 195 -31.97 -29.52 -2.11
N THR A 196 -32.68 -28.44 -2.38
CA THR A 196 -34.13 -28.35 -2.58
C THR A 196 -34.51 -28.29 -4.09
N LYS A 197 -33.64 -28.71 -4.99
CA LYS A 197 -34.00 -28.85 -6.41
C LYS A 197 -33.82 -30.27 -6.95
N ALA A 198 -34.09 -31.27 -6.15
CA ALA A 198 -34.15 -32.65 -6.61
C ALA A 198 -35.39 -33.35 -6.03
N VAL A 199 -36.54 -32.71 -6.20
CA VAL A 199 -37.80 -33.44 -6.25
C VAL A 199 -38.39 -33.10 -7.61
N GLU A 200 -37.84 -33.74 -8.63
CA GLU A 200 -38.49 -33.90 -9.90
C GLU A 200 -39.66 -34.81 -9.62
N VAL A 201 -40.84 -34.18 -9.59
CA VAL A 201 -42.13 -34.90 -9.49
C VAL A 201 -42.17 -35.78 -10.70
N LEU A 202 -41.95 -37.09 -10.54
CA LEU A 202 -42.33 -38.06 -11.53
C LEU A 202 -43.86 -38.03 -11.61
N ASP A 203 -44.36 -37.46 -12.69
CA ASP A 203 -45.77 -37.57 -13.08
C ASP A 203 -46.16 -39.03 -13.15
N PRO A 204 -47.20 -39.50 -12.45
CA PRO A 204 -47.69 -40.88 -12.61
C PRO A 204 -48.23 -41.04 -14.02
N GLN A 205 -47.63 -41.93 -14.78
CA GLN A 205 -48.12 -42.34 -16.10
C GLN A 205 -49.49 -42.97 -15.94
N PRO A 206 -50.47 -42.63 -16.80
CA PRO A 206 -51.76 -43.27 -16.76
C PRO A 206 -51.64 -44.73 -17.15
N VAL A 207 -52.10 -45.63 -16.27
CA VAL A 207 -52.25 -47.06 -16.55
C VAL A 207 -53.29 -47.20 -17.68
N ALA A 208 -52.87 -47.68 -18.83
CA ALA A 208 -53.78 -48.09 -19.89
C ALA A 208 -54.48 -49.39 -19.47
N ASP A 209 -55.81 -49.26 -19.24
CA ASP A 209 -56.67 -50.40 -19.10
C ASP A 209 -56.74 -51.12 -20.46
N ASN A 210 -56.21 -52.35 -20.50
CA ASN A 210 -56.47 -53.30 -21.55
C ASN A 210 -57.67 -54.20 -21.12
N ILE A 211 -58.78 -54.00 -21.82
CA ILE A 211 -59.88 -54.98 -21.98
C ILE A 211 -59.74 -55.67 -23.32
#